data_b71ff1fb7ef5df58d01b5e656fc9d034
#
_entry.id   b71ff1fb7ef5df58d01b5e656fc9d034
#
_cell.length_a   1.000
_cell.length_b   1.000
_cell.length_c   1.000
_cell.angle_alpha   90.00
_cell.angle_beta   90.00
_cell.angle_gamma   90.00
#
_symmetry.space_group_name_H-M   'P 1'
#
loop_
_entity.id
_entity.type
_entity.pdbx_description
1 polymer ?
#
loop_
_entity_poly.entity_id
_entity_poly.type
_entity_poly.pdbx_seq_one_letter_code
_entity_poly.pdbx_strand_id
1 'polypeptide(L)'
;DACPRRYYFHYYLSWGGWRAGAPALVREAFLLKRLVSLPLWRGQLVHYVASKVLRSMRAKGRIPERDAVIRYTLERFEAQLRFSRERRYLAVSKKSGDRLNIDWLALLDHEYGRSPSEAALARVRDECTSAVDGLLASPLLPEILKTDRAGWNIENLDAAEFAQTFEF
;
A
#
# COMPACT_ATOMS: atom_id res chain seq x y z
N ASP A 1 0.53 12.64 -23.91
CA ASP A 1 -0.91 12.93 -24.13
C ASP A 1 -1.76 11.81 -23.53
N ALA A 2 -2.47 12.10 -22.43
CA ALA A 2 -3.34 11.12 -21.83
C ALA A 2 -4.61 10.97 -22.70
N CYS A 3 -4.96 9.72 -23.03
CA CYS A 3 -6.20 9.42 -23.76
C CYS A 3 -7.41 10.00 -22.98
N PRO A 4 -8.25 10.89 -23.58
CA PRO A 4 -9.39 11.50 -22.88
C PRO A 4 -10.35 10.46 -22.28
N ARG A 5 -10.52 9.32 -22.95
CA ARG A 5 -11.34 8.22 -22.46
C ARG A 5 -10.77 7.61 -21.19
N ARG A 6 -9.44 7.39 -21.12
CA ARG A 6 -8.75 6.91 -19.91
C ARG A 6 -8.92 7.90 -18.76
N TYR A 7 -8.78 9.19 -19.05
CA TYR A 7 -8.96 10.26 -18.07
C TYR A 7 -10.39 10.25 -17.51
N TYR A 8 -11.41 10.17 -18.38
CA TYR A 8 -12.80 10.07 -17.96
C TYR A 8 -13.06 8.88 -17.02
N PHE A 9 -12.61 7.67 -17.40
CA PHE A 9 -12.79 6.47 -16.56
C PHE A 9 -12.08 6.61 -15.22
N HIS A 10 -10.88 7.19 -15.22
CA HIS A 10 -10.06 7.28 -14.03
C HIS A 10 -10.58 8.31 -13.03
N TYR A 11 -10.98 9.49 -13.49
CA TYR A 11 -11.30 10.60 -12.59
C TYR A 11 -12.82 10.83 -12.42
N TYR A 12 -13.61 10.61 -13.44
CA TYR A 12 -15.04 10.89 -13.38
C TYR A 12 -15.89 9.65 -13.15
N LEU A 13 -15.78 8.64 -14.00
CA LEU A 13 -16.65 7.46 -13.91
C LEU A 13 -16.40 6.67 -12.62
N SER A 14 -15.16 6.57 -12.17
CA SER A 14 -14.82 5.85 -10.93
C SER A 14 -15.26 6.58 -9.64
N TRP A 15 -15.71 7.84 -9.76
CA TRP A 15 -16.08 8.64 -8.60
C TRP A 15 -17.32 8.08 -7.89
N GLY A 16 -17.21 7.88 -6.58
CA GLY A 16 -18.29 7.29 -5.79
C GLY A 16 -18.36 5.77 -5.80
N GLY A 17 -17.50 5.07 -6.59
CA GLY A 17 -17.48 3.62 -6.67
C GLY A 17 -17.18 2.86 -5.37
N TRP A 18 -16.72 3.57 -4.33
CA TRP A 18 -16.53 3.04 -2.99
C TRP A 18 -17.83 2.95 -2.16
N ARG A 19 -18.93 3.55 -2.62
CA ARG A 19 -20.21 3.56 -1.89
C ARG A 19 -20.92 2.22 -2.04
N ALA A 20 -21.61 1.76 -0.98
CA ALA A 20 -22.33 0.50 -1.00
C ALA A 20 -23.39 0.40 -2.10
N GLY A 21 -24.06 1.51 -2.44
CA GLY A 21 -25.07 1.60 -3.50
C GLY A 21 -24.55 2.09 -4.87
N ALA A 22 -23.24 2.07 -5.10
CA ALA A 22 -22.69 2.55 -6.38
C ALA A 22 -23.20 1.69 -7.56
N PRO A 23 -23.57 2.33 -8.71
CA PRO A 23 -23.88 1.59 -9.92
C PRO A 23 -22.75 0.64 -10.31
N ALA A 24 -23.08 -0.53 -10.89
CA ALA A 24 -22.12 -1.58 -11.21
C ALA A 24 -20.92 -1.07 -12.04
N LEU A 25 -21.16 -0.30 -13.08
CA LEU A 25 -20.11 0.27 -13.94
C LEU A 25 -19.19 1.24 -13.18
N VAL A 26 -19.76 2.06 -12.29
CA VAL A 26 -18.99 3.01 -11.44
C VAL A 26 -18.10 2.24 -10.48
N ARG A 27 -18.63 1.18 -9.86
CA ARG A 27 -17.90 0.30 -8.97
C ARG A 27 -16.77 -0.43 -9.70
N GLU A 28 -17.06 -0.97 -10.89
CA GLU A 28 -16.06 -1.63 -11.72
C GLU A 28 -14.93 -0.67 -12.10
N ALA A 29 -15.23 0.52 -12.59
CA ALA A 29 -14.22 1.53 -12.91
C ALA A 29 -13.38 1.91 -11.67
N PHE A 30 -13.99 1.99 -10.50
CA PHE A 30 -13.28 2.24 -9.25
C PHE A 30 -12.33 1.10 -8.86
N LEU A 31 -12.75 -0.15 -9.01
CA LEU A 31 -11.92 -1.32 -8.71
C LEU A 31 -10.76 -1.43 -9.71
N LEU A 32 -11.04 -1.32 -11.01
CA LEU A 32 -10.01 -1.41 -12.07
C LEU A 32 -8.91 -0.35 -11.90
N LYS A 33 -9.26 0.85 -11.48
CA LYS A 33 -8.31 1.93 -11.19
C LYS A 33 -7.36 1.58 -10.02
N ARG A 34 -7.76 0.68 -9.13
CA ARG A 34 -7.03 0.31 -7.91
C ARG A 34 -6.28 -1.00 -8.01
N LEU A 35 -6.37 -1.67 -9.15
CA LEU A 35 -5.59 -2.88 -9.38
C LEU A 35 -4.11 -2.54 -9.45
N VAL A 36 -3.31 -3.36 -8.79
CA VAL A 36 -1.86 -3.20 -8.75
C VAL A 36 -1.16 -4.44 -9.31
N SER A 37 -0.03 -4.23 -9.98
CA SER A 37 0.87 -5.30 -10.37
C SER A 37 1.77 -5.73 -9.21
N LEU A 38 2.39 -6.90 -9.29
CA LEU A 38 3.36 -7.36 -8.28
C LEU A 38 4.48 -6.34 -8.00
N PRO A 39 5.15 -5.72 -9.01
CA PRO A 39 6.17 -4.73 -8.75
C PRO A 39 5.64 -3.48 -8.04
N LEU A 40 4.43 -3.03 -8.38
CA LEU A 40 3.82 -1.87 -7.73
C LEU A 40 3.45 -2.20 -6.28
N TRP A 41 2.86 -3.37 -6.03
CA TRP A 41 2.57 -3.85 -4.67
C TRP A 41 3.83 -3.92 -3.82
N ARG A 42 4.93 -4.50 -4.34
CA ARG A 42 6.23 -4.52 -3.67
C ARG A 42 6.65 -3.12 -3.20
N GLY A 43 6.63 -2.15 -4.12
CA GLY A 43 6.98 -0.76 -3.81
C GLY A 43 6.09 -0.16 -2.73
N GLN A 44 4.79 -0.37 -2.80
CA GLN A 44 3.82 0.10 -1.81
C GLN A 44 4.06 -0.51 -0.42
N LEU A 45 4.32 -1.82 -0.34
CA LEU A 45 4.59 -2.50 0.93
C LEU A 45 5.89 -1.99 1.58
N VAL A 46 6.97 -1.88 0.80
CA VAL A 46 8.25 -1.35 1.29
C VAL A 46 8.08 0.08 1.79
N HIS A 47 7.43 0.94 1.01
CA HIS A 47 7.18 2.34 1.38
C HIS A 47 6.34 2.44 2.67
N TYR A 48 5.30 1.61 2.78
CA TYR A 48 4.47 1.54 3.98
C TYR A 48 5.29 1.15 5.22
N VAL A 49 6.12 0.09 5.13
CA VAL A 49 6.97 -0.34 6.25
C VAL A 49 7.99 0.73 6.60
N ALA A 50 8.63 1.36 5.61
CA ALA A 50 9.56 2.47 5.84
C ALA A 50 8.92 3.63 6.60
N SER A 51 7.70 4.03 6.21
CA SER A 51 6.93 5.05 6.95
C SER A 51 6.66 4.64 8.40
N LYS A 52 6.33 3.37 8.66
CA LYS A 52 6.13 2.86 10.04
C LYS A 52 7.43 2.85 10.85
N VAL A 53 8.56 2.50 10.24
CA VAL A 53 9.89 2.58 10.88
C VAL A 53 10.18 4.02 11.29
N LEU A 54 10.07 4.98 10.38
CA LEU A 54 10.35 6.39 10.65
C LEU A 54 9.43 6.97 11.73
N ARG A 55 8.14 6.61 11.72
CA ARG A 55 7.19 7.02 12.77
C ARG A 55 7.54 6.42 14.13
N SER A 56 7.95 5.15 14.16
CA SER A 56 8.41 4.51 15.38
C SER A 56 9.67 5.21 15.92
N MET A 57 10.61 5.56 15.04
CA MET A 57 11.81 6.32 15.39
C MET A 57 11.46 7.71 15.94
N ARG A 58 10.54 8.44 15.29
CA ARG A 58 10.05 9.73 15.77
C ARG A 58 9.47 9.64 17.17
N ALA A 59 8.63 8.63 17.41
CA ALA A 59 7.94 8.44 18.69
C ALA A 59 8.89 7.98 19.80
N LYS A 60 9.76 7.00 19.50
CA LYS A 60 10.57 6.30 20.51
C LYS A 60 12.02 6.79 20.64
N GLY A 61 12.51 7.59 19.69
CA GLY A 61 13.89 8.09 19.68
C GLY A 61 14.96 7.02 19.45
N ARG A 62 14.58 5.88 18.89
CA ARG A 62 15.51 4.79 18.57
C ARG A 62 15.07 4.05 17.31
N ILE A 63 16.03 3.42 16.64
CA ILE A 63 15.77 2.52 15.51
C ILE A 63 15.09 1.26 16.06
N PRO A 64 13.97 0.79 15.42
CA PRO A 64 13.33 -0.46 15.84
C PRO A 64 14.24 -1.68 15.63
N GLU A 65 13.98 -2.73 16.39
CA GLU A 65 14.66 -4.00 16.24
C GLU A 65 14.45 -4.60 14.86
N ARG A 66 15.56 -5.00 14.20
CA ARG A 66 15.59 -5.53 12.83
C ARG A 66 14.61 -6.68 12.64
N ASP A 67 14.69 -7.70 13.50
CA ASP A 67 13.89 -8.91 13.37
C ASP A 67 12.40 -8.65 13.58
N ALA A 68 12.05 -7.69 14.43
CA ALA A 68 10.67 -7.26 14.61
C ALA A 68 10.10 -6.59 13.36
N VAL A 69 10.90 -5.77 12.68
CA VAL A 69 10.47 -5.09 11.44
C VAL A 69 10.35 -6.08 10.29
N ILE A 70 11.31 -7.01 10.15
CA ILE A 70 11.26 -8.06 9.10
C ILE A 70 10.04 -8.95 9.32
N ARG A 71 9.79 -9.42 10.54
CA ARG A 71 8.59 -10.20 10.87
C ARG A 71 7.31 -9.44 10.52
N TYR A 72 7.21 -8.18 10.90
CA TYR A 72 6.07 -7.33 10.55
C TYR A 72 5.88 -7.21 9.03
N THR A 73 6.97 -7.07 8.27
CA THR A 73 6.93 -7.01 6.80
C THR A 73 6.34 -8.28 6.22
N LEU A 74 6.78 -9.45 6.71
CA LEU A 74 6.28 -10.76 6.27
C LEU A 74 4.80 -10.95 6.63
N GLU A 75 4.41 -10.59 7.85
CA GLU A 75 3.01 -10.65 8.28
C GLU A 75 2.10 -9.79 7.38
N ARG A 76 2.54 -8.59 7.03
CA ARG A 76 1.79 -7.71 6.10
C ARG A 76 1.72 -8.27 4.70
N PHE A 77 2.83 -8.80 4.19
CA PHE A 77 2.89 -9.48 2.89
C PHE A 77 1.84 -10.58 2.80
N GLU A 78 1.82 -11.50 3.77
CA GLU A 78 0.90 -12.64 3.79
C GLU A 78 -0.56 -12.20 3.97
N ALA A 79 -0.83 -11.23 4.85
CA ALA A 79 -2.17 -10.73 5.07
C ALA A 79 -2.75 -10.06 3.81
N GLN A 80 -1.97 -9.21 3.14
CA GLN A 80 -2.36 -8.56 1.90
C GLN A 80 -2.55 -9.55 0.76
N LEU A 81 -1.63 -10.52 0.60
CA LEU A 81 -1.73 -11.56 -0.41
C LEU A 81 -3.01 -12.38 -0.23
N ARG A 82 -3.30 -12.80 1.00
CA ARG A 82 -4.53 -13.53 1.35
C ARG A 82 -5.77 -12.70 1.04
N PHE A 83 -5.79 -11.44 1.44
CA PHE A 83 -6.91 -10.52 1.17
C PHE A 83 -7.20 -10.42 -0.33
N SER A 84 -6.15 -10.29 -1.14
CA SER A 84 -6.28 -10.23 -2.59
C SER A 84 -6.69 -11.57 -3.20
N ARG A 85 -6.12 -12.69 -2.76
CA ARG A 85 -6.44 -14.04 -3.24
C ARG A 85 -7.91 -14.40 -2.98
N GLU A 86 -8.43 -14.02 -1.82
CA GLU A 86 -9.82 -14.23 -1.44
C GLU A 86 -10.78 -13.18 -2.05
N ARG A 87 -10.26 -12.28 -2.89
CA ARG A 87 -11.00 -11.20 -3.54
C ARG A 87 -11.86 -10.36 -2.57
N ARG A 88 -11.39 -10.20 -1.35
CA ARG A 88 -12.10 -9.41 -0.31
C ARG A 88 -12.30 -7.95 -0.70
N TYR A 89 -11.50 -7.42 -1.59
CA TYR A 89 -11.63 -6.07 -2.15
C TYR A 89 -12.97 -5.85 -2.90
N LEU A 90 -13.64 -6.92 -3.33
CA LEU A 90 -14.97 -6.83 -3.95
C LEU A 90 -16.08 -6.49 -2.93
N ALA A 91 -15.93 -6.95 -1.69
CA ALA A 91 -16.93 -6.75 -0.63
C ALA A 91 -16.72 -5.43 0.14
N VAL A 92 -15.55 -4.81 0.05
CA VAL A 92 -15.24 -3.61 0.82
C VAL A 92 -15.94 -2.39 0.24
N SER A 93 -16.97 -1.90 0.96
CA SER A 93 -17.51 -0.56 0.76
C SER A 93 -16.85 0.40 1.75
N LYS A 94 -16.33 1.51 1.27
CA LYS A 94 -15.89 2.60 2.14
C LYS A 94 -17.13 3.34 2.63
N LYS A 95 -17.48 3.21 3.91
CA LYS A 95 -18.34 4.20 4.55
C LYS A 95 -17.53 5.48 4.73
N SER A 96 -18.15 6.62 4.53
CA SER A 96 -17.50 7.92 4.79
C SER A 96 -16.93 7.92 6.21
N GLY A 97 -15.61 8.10 6.34
CA GLY A 97 -14.90 8.08 7.61
C GLY A 97 -14.27 6.74 8.02
N ASP A 98 -14.60 5.63 7.38
CA ASP A 98 -13.93 4.36 7.65
C ASP A 98 -12.50 4.37 7.06
N ARG A 99 -11.53 4.00 7.89
CA ARG A 99 -10.17 3.72 7.41
C ARG A 99 -10.22 2.49 6.52
N LEU A 100 -9.56 2.56 5.35
CA LEU A 100 -9.34 1.36 4.56
C LEU A 100 -8.56 0.36 5.41
N ASN A 101 -8.93 -0.94 5.26
CA ASN A 101 -8.16 -1.99 5.90
C ASN A 101 -6.70 -1.90 5.42
N ILE A 102 -5.77 -1.91 6.35
CA ILE A 102 -4.32 -1.91 6.11
C ILE A 102 -3.87 -3.07 5.19
N ASP A 103 -4.65 -4.14 5.16
CA ASP A 103 -4.40 -5.33 4.34
C ASP A 103 -5.08 -5.26 2.97
N TRP A 104 -5.71 -4.13 2.66
CA TRP A 104 -6.40 -3.95 1.39
C TRP A 104 -5.42 -4.06 0.22
N LEU A 105 -5.60 -5.05 -0.61
CA LEU A 105 -4.84 -5.29 -1.82
C LEU A 105 -5.77 -5.87 -2.90
N ALA A 106 -5.66 -5.36 -4.12
CA ALA A 106 -6.30 -5.92 -5.31
C ALA A 106 -5.22 -6.16 -6.37
N LEU A 107 -4.67 -7.37 -6.42
CA LEU A 107 -3.71 -7.73 -7.46
C LEU A 107 -4.43 -7.94 -8.80
N LEU A 108 -3.85 -7.38 -9.83
CA LEU A 108 -4.30 -7.49 -11.21
C LEU A 108 -4.40 -8.97 -11.62
N ASP A 109 -3.45 -9.79 -11.21
CA ASP A 109 -3.44 -11.22 -11.49
C ASP A 109 -4.66 -11.93 -10.91
N HIS A 110 -5.02 -11.65 -9.66
CA HIS A 110 -6.19 -12.27 -9.02
C HIS A 110 -7.52 -11.80 -9.64
N GLU A 111 -7.60 -10.53 -10.07
CA GLU A 111 -8.80 -10.02 -10.72
C GLU A 111 -9.04 -10.69 -12.07
N TYR A 112 -7.99 -10.94 -12.83
CA TYR A 112 -8.09 -11.60 -14.14
C TYR A 112 -7.98 -13.14 -14.07
N GLY A 113 -8.17 -13.73 -12.89
CA GLY A 113 -8.17 -15.19 -12.70
C GLY A 113 -6.83 -15.86 -12.93
N ARG A 114 -5.74 -15.09 -12.85
CA ARG A 114 -4.37 -15.59 -12.94
C ARG A 114 -3.80 -15.68 -11.53
N SER A 115 -3.16 -16.80 -11.19
CA SER A 115 -2.42 -16.90 -9.93
C SER A 115 -0.94 -16.63 -10.22
N PRO A 116 -0.33 -15.65 -9.52
CA PRO A 116 1.11 -15.49 -9.58
C PRO A 116 1.81 -16.80 -9.21
N SER A 117 2.90 -17.13 -9.89
CA SER A 117 3.68 -18.34 -9.52
C SER A 117 4.31 -18.19 -8.13
N GLU A 118 4.49 -19.29 -7.43
CA GLU A 118 5.16 -19.29 -6.12
C GLU A 118 6.57 -18.69 -6.22
N ALA A 119 7.29 -18.91 -7.32
CA ALA A 119 8.60 -18.30 -7.57
C ALA A 119 8.52 -16.77 -7.70
N ALA A 120 7.47 -16.24 -8.35
CA ALA A 120 7.27 -14.80 -8.45
C ALA A 120 6.92 -14.18 -7.08
N LEU A 121 6.08 -14.85 -6.29
CA LEU A 121 5.73 -14.41 -4.94
C LEU A 121 6.92 -14.47 -3.99
N ALA A 122 7.72 -15.55 -4.05
CA ALA A 122 8.95 -15.68 -3.27
C ALA A 122 9.92 -14.53 -3.60
N ARG A 123 10.11 -14.22 -4.89
CA ARG A 123 10.96 -13.09 -5.31
C ARG A 123 10.47 -11.77 -4.73
N VAL A 124 9.17 -11.46 -4.83
CA VAL A 124 8.61 -10.22 -4.28
C VAL A 124 8.82 -10.14 -2.78
N ARG A 125 8.60 -11.24 -2.06
CA ARG A 125 8.83 -11.34 -0.62
C ARG A 125 10.29 -11.06 -0.26
N ASP A 126 11.23 -11.71 -0.96
CA ASP A 126 12.65 -11.55 -0.70
C ASP A 126 13.14 -10.13 -1.04
N GLU A 127 12.64 -9.54 -2.12
CA GLU A 127 12.91 -8.15 -2.48
C GLU A 127 12.36 -7.15 -1.44
N CYS A 128 11.16 -7.39 -0.89
CA CYS A 128 10.61 -6.57 0.19
C CYS A 128 11.47 -6.64 1.45
N THR A 129 11.83 -7.85 1.89
CA THR A 129 12.65 -8.04 3.09
C THR A 129 14.04 -7.47 2.92
N SER A 130 14.68 -7.66 1.75
CA SER A 130 16.00 -7.10 1.46
C SER A 130 15.99 -5.56 1.42
N ALA A 131 14.94 -4.95 0.84
CA ALA A 131 14.81 -3.50 0.81
C ALA A 131 14.62 -2.91 2.22
N VAL A 132 13.81 -3.55 3.06
CA VAL A 132 13.60 -3.15 4.45
C VAL A 132 14.87 -3.35 5.29
N ASP A 133 15.57 -4.45 5.08
CA ASP A 133 16.84 -4.74 5.74
C ASP A 133 17.90 -3.70 5.37
N GLY A 134 18.03 -3.38 4.08
CA GLY A 134 18.90 -2.32 3.60
C GLY A 134 18.56 -0.94 4.17
N LEU A 135 17.26 -0.64 4.34
CA LEU A 135 16.84 0.59 5.04
C LEU A 135 17.36 0.60 6.49
N LEU A 136 17.16 -0.49 7.24
CA LEU A 136 17.54 -0.58 8.65
C LEU A 136 19.07 -0.55 8.84
N ALA A 137 19.83 -1.08 7.86
CA ALA A 137 21.29 -1.02 7.85
C ALA A 137 21.83 0.34 7.36
N SER A 138 20.97 1.23 6.89
CA SER A 138 21.39 2.52 6.33
C SER A 138 22.05 3.41 7.38
N PRO A 139 23.24 3.98 7.11
CA PRO A 139 23.89 4.94 7.99
C PRO A 139 23.11 6.25 8.14
N LEU A 140 22.11 6.48 7.29
CA LEU A 140 21.27 7.68 7.38
C LEU A 140 20.32 7.64 8.56
N LEU A 141 19.85 6.46 9.00
CA LEU A 141 18.90 6.40 10.12
C LEU A 141 19.47 6.94 11.44
N PRO A 142 20.70 6.59 11.87
CA PRO A 142 21.33 7.23 13.02
C PRO A 142 21.51 8.75 12.85
N GLU A 143 21.86 9.21 11.65
CA GLU A 143 22.01 10.65 11.38
C GLU A 143 20.67 11.38 11.48
N ILE A 144 19.61 10.81 10.92
CA ILE A 144 18.25 11.35 11.05
C ILE A 144 17.83 11.45 12.51
N LEU A 145 18.17 10.48 13.35
CA LEU A 145 17.85 10.52 14.79
C LEU A 145 18.51 11.66 15.56
N LYS A 146 19.61 12.22 15.06
CA LYS A 146 20.29 13.39 15.67
C LYS A 146 19.54 14.70 15.40
N THR A 147 18.62 14.73 14.45
CA THR A 147 17.85 15.93 14.12
C THR A 147 16.65 16.11 15.04
N ASP A 148 16.10 17.33 15.10
CA ASP A 148 14.88 17.58 15.88
C ASP A 148 13.68 16.79 15.33
N ARG A 149 13.24 15.81 16.09
CA ARG A 149 12.15 14.90 15.73
C ARG A 149 10.79 15.59 15.65
N ALA A 150 10.61 16.71 16.31
CA ALA A 150 9.36 17.47 16.24
C ALA A 150 9.12 18.03 14.83
N GLY A 151 10.19 18.39 14.14
CA GLY A 151 10.15 18.91 12.77
C GLY A 151 10.03 17.84 11.68
N TRP A 152 10.01 16.54 12.00
CA TRP A 152 9.91 15.52 10.97
C TRP A 152 8.52 15.50 10.34
N ASN A 153 8.47 15.70 9.04
CA ASN A 153 7.26 15.49 8.25
C ASN A 153 7.33 14.09 7.60
N ILE A 154 6.58 13.15 8.15
CA ILE A 154 6.54 11.76 7.68
C ILE A 154 5.18 11.51 7.06
N GLU A 155 5.19 11.10 5.80
CA GLU A 155 3.99 10.76 5.07
C GLU A 155 3.14 9.72 5.83
N ASN A 156 1.84 9.99 5.95
CA ASN A 156 0.92 9.08 6.59
C ASN A 156 0.29 8.14 5.56
N LEU A 157 0.85 6.96 5.43
CA LEU A 157 0.39 5.90 4.54
C LEU A 157 -0.69 5.01 5.15
N ASP A 158 -1.25 5.38 6.31
CA ASP A 158 -2.46 4.73 6.79
C ASP A 158 -3.58 5.02 5.79
N ALA A 159 -4.26 3.99 5.38
CA ALA A 159 -5.11 3.86 4.19
C ALA A 159 -6.17 4.95 3.91
N ALA A 160 -6.35 5.91 4.81
CA ALA A 160 -7.18 7.08 4.57
C ALA A 160 -6.53 8.09 3.60
N GLU A 161 -5.22 8.08 3.45
CA GLU A 161 -4.47 9.12 2.71
C GLU A 161 -4.10 8.74 1.27
N PHE A 162 -4.27 7.49 0.84
CA PHE A 162 -4.27 7.16 -0.59
C PHE A 162 -5.39 7.86 -1.39
N ALA A 163 -6.25 8.60 -0.71
CA ALA A 163 -7.30 9.43 -1.30
C ALA A 163 -6.92 10.91 -1.38
N GLN A 164 -5.75 11.30 -0.91
CA GLN A 164 -5.30 12.67 -1.11
C GLN A 164 -4.85 12.84 -2.56
N THR A 165 -5.76 13.30 -3.34
CA THR A 165 -5.76 14.52 -4.13
C THR A 165 -4.34 15.06 -4.34
N PHE A 166 -3.83 14.81 -5.53
CA PHE A 166 -2.94 15.78 -6.13
C PHE A 166 -3.81 17.01 -6.40
N GLU A 167 -3.75 18.00 -5.56
CA GLU A 167 -4.17 19.35 -5.88
C GLU A 167 -3.14 19.91 -6.86
N PHE A 168 -3.60 20.23 -8.06
CA PHE A 168 -2.87 21.03 -9.03
C PHE A 168 -3.22 22.50 -8.83
#